data_94047b37c608bd5b2b271bca2bb3ef8b
#
_entry.id   94047b37c608bd5b2b271bca2bb3ef8b
#
_cell.length_a   1.000
_cell.length_b   1.000
_cell.length_c   1.000
_cell.angle_alpha   90.00
_cell.angle_beta   90.00
_cell.angle_gamma   90.00
#
_symmetry.space_group_name_H-M   'P 1'
#
loop_
_entity.id
_entity.type
_entity.pdbx_description
1 polymer ?
#
loop_
_entity_poly.entity_id
_entity_poly.type
_entity_poly.pdbx_seq_one_letter_code
_entity_poly.pdbx_strand_id
1 'polypeptide(L)'
;MRRLLASLLTVILILSFSWSLVGAAEYPSSTIKIMVAAKAGGATDASGRIVAQFLREQLGVPVVVVNQEGGGGAVATDSTINAKPDGYTLLYDHVNAHVRYHTGLYGVSPLELTPIATTAAVNQTIATDKASPWQTLDDLVQDARANPKKYAFGMQTGASSHFLSLALMDAADIELRLLDAGFEADKLAALRGGQLNLIQATVGAAREYVEAGIMRVLAVCATERDPLAPDFPTAVEQGYDIVFQSMHTLYGPPGLPDEIVKVISDALAKLEDDPEYIEKLHKIGHVWGYRNPEDTKAFVRNEFERIGRLAEKFGLKK
;
A
#
# COMPACT_ATOMS: atom_id res chain seq x y z
N MET A 1 69.33 22.34 -8.07
CA MET A 1 68.02 22.55 -8.73
C MET A 1 67.27 21.24 -9.03
N ARG A 2 67.83 20.21 -9.73
CA ARG A 2 67.14 18.98 -10.07
C ARG A 2 66.65 18.14 -8.86
N ARG A 3 67.44 18.09 -7.74
CA ARG A 3 67.04 17.35 -6.53
C ARG A 3 65.92 18.04 -5.71
N LEU A 4 65.87 19.38 -5.72
CA LEU A 4 64.79 20.15 -5.07
C LEU A 4 63.47 20.05 -5.81
N LEU A 5 63.50 20.02 -7.18
CA LEU A 5 62.33 19.80 -8.01
C LEU A 5 61.75 18.39 -7.84
N ALA A 6 62.57 17.35 -7.72
CA ALA A 6 62.17 15.97 -7.49
C ALA A 6 61.49 15.83 -6.11
N SER A 7 62.03 16.45 -5.07
CA SER A 7 61.45 16.43 -3.73
C SER A 7 60.12 17.18 -3.66
N LEU A 8 59.96 18.29 -4.40
CA LEU A 8 58.69 19.06 -4.47
C LEU A 8 57.59 18.28 -5.19
N LEU A 9 57.93 17.56 -6.27
CA LEU A 9 56.99 16.71 -7.02
C LEU A 9 56.51 15.53 -6.14
N THR A 10 57.37 14.91 -5.34
CA THR A 10 57.01 13.80 -4.45
C THR A 10 56.05 14.26 -3.32
N VAL A 11 56.27 15.44 -2.77
CA VAL A 11 55.39 16.01 -1.75
C VAL A 11 54.02 16.36 -2.33
N ILE A 12 53.94 16.91 -3.55
CA ILE A 12 52.68 17.21 -4.23
C ILE A 12 51.90 15.91 -4.56
N LEU A 13 52.58 14.83 -4.96
CA LEU A 13 51.95 13.54 -5.23
C LEU A 13 51.40 12.87 -3.98
N ILE A 14 52.05 13.03 -2.82
CA ILE A 14 51.59 12.50 -1.52
C ILE A 14 50.38 13.30 -1.02
N LEU A 15 50.37 14.62 -1.20
CA LEU A 15 49.25 15.49 -0.83
C LEU A 15 48.01 15.28 -1.71
N SER A 16 48.17 14.93 -2.99
CA SER A 16 47.04 14.62 -3.88
C SER A 16 46.39 13.24 -3.61
N PHE A 17 47.17 12.29 -3.01
CA PHE A 17 46.64 10.98 -2.67
C PHE A 17 45.90 10.95 -1.31
N SER A 18 46.08 11.97 -0.47
CA SER A 18 45.45 12.07 0.83
C SER A 18 43.98 12.64 0.79
N TRP A 19 43.52 13.09 -0.36
CA TRP A 19 42.18 13.64 -0.51
C TRP A 19 41.11 12.63 -0.93
N SER A 20 41.47 11.36 -1.11
CA SER A 20 40.54 10.31 -1.57
C SER A 20 39.98 9.41 -0.46
N LEU A 21 40.20 9.76 0.80
CA LEU A 21 39.62 9.03 1.96
C LEU A 21 38.72 9.92 2.80
N VAL A 22 37.83 10.70 2.14
CA VAL A 22 36.57 11.04 2.76
C VAL A 22 35.73 9.78 2.57
N GLY A 23 35.81 8.86 3.53
CA GLY A 23 34.91 7.73 3.59
C GLY A 23 33.49 8.27 3.46
N ALA A 24 32.75 7.79 2.47
CA ALA A 24 31.32 8.05 2.41
C ALA A 24 30.77 7.67 3.78
N ALA A 25 30.16 8.63 4.48
CA ALA A 25 29.57 8.38 5.78
C ALA A 25 28.64 7.18 5.61
N GLU A 26 28.85 6.15 6.45
CA GLU A 26 28.08 4.91 6.37
C GLU A 26 26.59 5.28 6.51
N TYR A 27 25.80 4.92 5.50
CA TYR A 27 24.35 5.16 5.55
C TYR A 27 23.69 4.13 6.48
N PRO A 28 22.73 4.56 7.35
CA PRO A 28 22.33 5.93 7.64
C PRO A 28 23.15 6.57 8.77
N SER A 29 23.41 7.88 8.69
CA SER A 29 24.12 8.66 9.72
C SER A 29 23.27 9.82 10.28
N SER A 30 22.02 9.99 9.82
CA SER A 30 21.13 11.07 10.24
C SER A 30 19.66 10.63 10.24
N THR A 31 18.75 11.53 10.64
CA THR A 31 17.31 11.26 10.73
C THR A 31 16.71 10.92 9.36
N ILE A 32 16.01 9.77 9.27
CA ILE A 32 15.20 9.38 8.13
C ILE A 32 13.77 9.90 8.34
N LYS A 33 13.18 10.51 7.31
CA LYS A 33 11.79 10.95 7.28
C LYS A 33 10.97 10.03 6.40
N ILE A 34 9.88 9.49 6.93
CA ILE A 34 8.88 8.73 6.18
C ILE A 34 7.67 9.63 5.96
N MET A 35 7.49 10.09 4.72
CA MET A 35 6.33 10.85 4.29
C MET A 35 5.16 9.89 4.13
N VAL A 36 4.13 10.03 4.96
CA VAL A 36 2.94 9.15 4.94
C VAL A 36 1.83 9.84 4.17
N ALA A 37 1.35 9.20 3.10
CA ALA A 37 0.31 9.70 2.21
C ALA A 37 -1.10 9.56 2.81
N ALA A 38 -1.25 9.87 4.09
CA ALA A 38 -2.51 9.71 4.83
C ALA A 38 -2.61 10.67 6.03
N LYS A 39 -3.84 10.79 6.55
CA LYS A 39 -4.11 11.50 7.81
C LYS A 39 -3.43 10.82 8.99
N ALA A 40 -2.99 11.62 9.95
CA ALA A 40 -2.55 11.12 11.25
C ALA A 40 -3.69 10.35 11.95
N GLY A 41 -3.36 9.20 12.55
CA GLY A 41 -4.32 8.30 13.20
C GLY A 41 -5.08 7.37 12.25
N GLY A 42 -4.89 7.48 10.94
CA GLY A 42 -5.44 6.51 9.96
C GLY A 42 -4.61 5.22 9.89
N ALA A 43 -5.16 4.20 9.20
CA ALA A 43 -4.55 2.88 9.07
C ALA A 43 -3.11 2.91 8.49
N THR A 44 -2.89 3.71 7.44
CA THR A 44 -1.56 3.87 6.82
C THR A 44 -0.57 4.58 7.76
N ASP A 45 -1.04 5.56 8.54
CA ASP A 45 -0.21 6.23 9.54
C ASP A 45 0.18 5.27 10.67
N ALA A 46 -0.77 4.48 11.17
CA ALA A 46 -0.52 3.53 12.25
C ALA A 46 0.53 2.49 11.84
N SER A 47 0.41 1.87 10.67
CA SER A 47 1.40 0.93 10.17
C SER A 47 2.74 1.61 9.83
N GLY A 48 2.71 2.82 9.26
CA GLY A 48 3.92 3.60 9.00
C GLY A 48 4.71 3.92 10.27
N ARG A 49 4.03 4.18 11.40
CA ARG A 49 4.69 4.38 12.71
C ARG A 49 5.30 3.11 13.27
N ILE A 50 4.64 1.96 13.10
CA ILE A 50 5.19 0.65 13.48
C ILE A 50 6.47 0.39 12.68
N VAL A 51 6.44 0.57 11.35
CA VAL A 51 7.60 0.42 10.47
C VAL A 51 8.71 1.41 10.83
N ALA A 52 8.38 2.68 11.09
CA ALA A 52 9.36 3.70 11.49
C ALA A 52 10.02 3.38 12.83
N GLN A 53 9.26 2.88 13.81
CA GLN A 53 9.78 2.43 15.09
C GLN A 53 10.77 1.28 14.89
N PHE A 54 10.40 0.27 14.12
CA PHE A 54 11.25 -0.88 13.84
C PHE A 54 12.56 -0.47 13.12
N LEU A 55 12.45 0.32 12.05
CA LEU A 55 13.62 0.83 11.34
C LEU A 55 14.54 1.65 12.24
N ARG A 56 14.00 2.47 13.15
CA ARG A 56 14.81 3.21 14.13
C ARG A 56 15.64 2.27 15.00
N GLU A 57 15.05 1.16 15.45
CA GLU A 57 15.72 0.18 16.30
C GLU A 57 16.77 -0.61 15.52
N GLN A 58 16.51 -0.96 14.27
CA GLN A 58 17.44 -1.71 13.44
C GLN A 58 18.60 -0.87 12.88
N LEU A 59 18.34 0.39 12.54
CA LEU A 59 19.32 1.27 11.88
C LEU A 59 20.08 2.19 12.86
N GLY A 60 19.65 2.27 14.13
CA GLY A 60 20.31 3.07 15.14
C GLY A 60 20.23 4.59 14.96
N VAL A 61 19.37 5.08 14.05
CA VAL A 61 19.15 6.50 13.81
C VAL A 61 17.68 6.87 14.02
N PRO A 62 17.33 8.14 14.30
CA PRO A 62 15.93 8.55 14.38
C PRO A 62 15.20 8.31 13.04
N VAL A 63 14.03 7.68 13.09
CA VAL A 63 13.11 7.54 11.95
C VAL A 63 11.79 8.19 12.36
N VAL A 64 11.35 9.21 11.61
CA VAL A 64 10.18 10.02 11.96
C VAL A 64 9.13 9.97 10.85
N VAL A 65 7.87 9.87 11.25
CA VAL A 65 6.72 9.93 10.35
C VAL A 65 6.25 11.36 10.17
N VAL A 66 6.02 11.77 8.92
CA VAL A 66 5.48 13.08 8.54
C VAL A 66 4.22 12.85 7.69
N ASN A 67 3.04 13.14 8.25
CA ASN A 67 1.78 12.97 7.53
C ASN A 67 1.56 14.11 6.52
N GLN A 68 1.24 13.76 5.28
CA GLN A 68 0.95 14.68 4.19
C GLN A 68 -0.23 14.16 3.36
N GLU A 69 -1.45 14.45 3.79
CA GLU A 69 -2.70 13.94 3.22
C GLU A 69 -3.21 14.68 1.97
N GLY A 70 -2.68 15.86 1.68
CA GLY A 70 -3.14 16.72 0.59
C GLY A 70 -3.19 16.02 -0.77
N GLY A 71 -4.27 16.26 -1.56
CA GLY A 71 -4.46 15.64 -2.87
C GLY A 71 -4.60 14.12 -2.84
N GLY A 72 -5.14 13.56 -1.73
CA GLY A 72 -5.24 12.11 -1.54
C GLY A 72 -3.89 11.42 -1.42
N GLY A 73 -2.85 12.11 -0.93
CA GLY A 73 -1.47 11.64 -0.78
C GLY A 73 -0.50 12.17 -1.84
N ALA A 74 -0.96 13.00 -2.79
CA ALA A 74 -0.09 13.60 -3.81
C ALA A 74 1.02 14.45 -3.19
N VAL A 75 0.74 15.22 -2.12
CA VAL A 75 1.73 16.06 -1.43
C VAL A 75 2.87 15.24 -0.84
N ALA A 76 2.59 14.06 -0.27
CA ALA A 76 3.63 13.15 0.22
C ALA A 76 4.50 12.63 -0.94
N THR A 77 3.86 12.29 -2.06
CA THR A 77 4.56 11.85 -3.29
C THR A 77 5.44 12.98 -3.84
N ASP A 78 4.94 14.23 -3.92
CA ASP A 78 5.72 15.40 -4.35
C ASP A 78 6.94 15.64 -3.47
N SER A 79 6.77 15.53 -2.15
CA SER A 79 7.86 15.70 -1.19
C SER A 79 8.97 14.65 -1.38
N THR A 80 8.61 13.46 -1.82
CA THR A 80 9.58 12.37 -2.00
C THR A 80 10.21 12.37 -3.39
N ILE A 81 9.43 12.56 -4.47
CA ILE A 81 9.95 12.50 -5.83
C ILE A 81 10.96 13.63 -6.11
N ASN A 82 10.80 14.77 -5.43
CA ASN A 82 11.70 15.91 -5.51
C ASN A 82 12.84 15.90 -4.47
N ALA A 83 12.91 14.87 -3.63
CA ALA A 83 13.97 14.73 -2.64
C ALA A 83 15.28 14.24 -3.28
N LYS A 84 16.39 14.45 -2.56
CA LYS A 84 17.67 13.84 -2.96
C LYS A 84 17.59 12.32 -2.83
N PRO A 85 18.20 11.55 -3.75
CA PRO A 85 18.24 10.09 -3.68
C PRO A 85 19.32 9.60 -2.68
N ASP A 86 19.23 10.06 -1.44
CA ASP A 86 20.20 9.80 -0.36
C ASP A 86 19.61 8.96 0.78
N GLY A 87 18.36 8.51 0.65
CA GLY A 87 17.68 7.63 1.60
C GLY A 87 17.10 8.30 2.84
N TYR A 88 17.23 9.64 2.99
CA TYR A 88 16.71 10.34 4.17
C TYR A 88 15.29 10.89 4.04
N THR A 89 14.70 10.79 2.85
CA THR A 89 13.28 11.09 2.61
C THR A 89 12.66 9.95 1.83
N LEU A 90 11.71 9.26 2.45
CA LEU A 90 11.03 8.08 1.92
C LEU A 90 9.52 8.34 1.87
N LEU A 91 8.80 7.64 1.01
CA LEU A 91 7.33 7.67 0.92
C LEU A 91 6.75 6.35 1.44
N TYR A 92 5.69 6.44 2.22
CA TYR A 92 4.87 5.29 2.60
C TYR A 92 3.46 5.47 2.06
N ASP A 93 3.09 4.65 1.09
CA ASP A 93 1.82 4.73 0.38
C ASP A 93 1.30 3.31 0.04
N HIS A 94 0.14 3.23 -0.58
CA HIS A 94 -0.52 1.97 -0.94
C HIS A 94 -1.21 2.08 -2.32
N VAL A 95 -2.12 1.17 -2.63
CA VAL A 95 -2.83 1.08 -3.94
C VAL A 95 -3.38 2.42 -4.45
N ASN A 96 -3.69 3.38 -3.57
CA ASN A 96 -4.18 4.69 -3.99
C ASN A 96 -3.17 5.48 -4.84
N ALA A 97 -1.87 5.22 -4.76
CA ALA A 97 -0.87 5.81 -5.65
C ALA A 97 -1.18 5.48 -7.12
N HIS A 98 -1.52 4.23 -7.41
CA HIS A 98 -1.88 3.76 -8.75
C HIS A 98 -3.23 4.34 -9.20
N VAL A 99 -4.21 4.36 -8.29
CA VAL A 99 -5.55 4.91 -8.57
C VAL A 99 -5.48 6.38 -8.93
N ARG A 100 -4.74 7.20 -8.18
CA ARG A 100 -4.58 8.65 -8.45
C ARG A 100 -4.02 8.90 -9.85
N TYR A 101 -3.01 8.13 -10.24
CA TYR A 101 -2.41 8.27 -11.56
C TYR A 101 -3.40 7.91 -12.68
N HIS A 102 -4.01 6.75 -12.62
CA HIS A 102 -4.88 6.26 -13.69
C HIS A 102 -6.21 7.00 -13.81
N THR A 103 -6.67 7.67 -12.74
CA THR A 103 -7.86 8.53 -12.78
C THR A 103 -7.53 9.99 -13.14
N GLY A 104 -6.27 10.32 -13.39
CA GLY A 104 -5.82 11.68 -13.70
C GLY A 104 -5.93 12.67 -12.53
N LEU A 105 -6.10 12.17 -11.30
CA LEU A 105 -6.09 13.00 -10.08
C LEU A 105 -4.69 13.50 -9.74
N TYR A 106 -3.64 12.77 -10.19
CA TYR A 106 -2.25 13.14 -9.99
C TYR A 106 -1.38 12.60 -11.13
N GLY A 107 -0.46 13.45 -11.63
CA GLY A 107 0.29 13.17 -12.86
C GLY A 107 1.56 12.34 -12.69
N VAL A 108 2.04 12.10 -11.46
CA VAL A 108 3.25 11.32 -11.22
C VAL A 108 2.89 9.84 -11.07
N SER A 109 3.56 9.01 -11.86
CA SER A 109 3.42 7.57 -11.79
C SER A 109 4.16 6.99 -10.58
N PRO A 110 3.57 6.05 -9.83
CA PRO A 110 4.31 5.33 -8.79
C PRO A 110 5.50 4.52 -9.34
N LEU A 111 5.55 4.27 -10.67
CA LEU A 111 6.69 3.64 -11.34
C LEU A 111 7.92 4.57 -11.46
N GLU A 112 7.77 5.87 -11.22
CA GLU A 112 8.87 6.84 -11.22
C GLU A 112 9.66 6.81 -9.90
N LEU A 113 9.05 6.31 -8.82
CA LEU A 113 9.70 6.14 -7.53
C LEU A 113 10.57 4.87 -7.50
N THR A 114 11.49 4.78 -6.55
CA THR A 114 12.28 3.57 -6.31
C THR A 114 11.60 2.71 -5.25
N PRO A 115 10.98 1.56 -5.61
CA PRO A 115 10.38 0.66 -4.63
C PRO A 115 11.45 0.02 -3.75
N ILE A 116 11.25 0.03 -2.40
CA ILE A 116 12.20 -0.50 -1.43
C ILE A 116 11.68 -1.84 -0.87
N ALA A 117 10.48 -1.83 -0.31
CA ALA A 117 9.83 -3.03 0.22
C ALA A 117 8.33 -2.80 0.37
N THR A 118 7.52 -3.86 0.23
CA THR A 118 6.21 -3.88 0.89
C THR A 118 6.40 -4.28 2.35
N THR A 119 5.50 -3.86 3.24
CA THR A 119 5.67 -4.11 4.68
C THR A 119 4.43 -4.67 5.34
N ALA A 120 3.27 -4.18 4.96
CA ALA A 120 2.00 -4.59 5.55
C ALA A 120 0.91 -4.68 4.49
N ALA A 121 -0.06 -5.54 4.71
CA ALA A 121 -1.25 -5.66 3.89
C ALA A 121 -2.51 -5.39 4.73
N VAL A 122 -3.48 -4.74 4.10
CA VAL A 122 -4.85 -4.67 4.59
C VAL A 122 -5.73 -5.41 3.60
N ASN A 123 -6.23 -6.56 4.01
CA ASN A 123 -7.12 -7.35 3.18
C ASN A 123 -8.52 -6.71 3.15
N GLN A 124 -9.10 -6.69 1.98
CA GLN A 124 -10.41 -6.12 1.72
C GLN A 124 -11.45 -7.22 1.58
N THR A 125 -12.70 -6.91 1.94
CA THR A 125 -13.81 -7.85 1.81
C THR A 125 -14.87 -7.33 0.84
N ILE A 126 -15.64 -8.25 0.27
CA ILE A 126 -16.95 -8.01 -0.30
C ILE A 126 -17.96 -8.47 0.72
N ALA A 127 -18.76 -7.54 1.22
CA ALA A 127 -19.66 -7.80 2.33
C ALA A 127 -21.09 -7.30 2.05
N THR A 128 -22.05 -7.93 2.73
CA THR A 128 -23.47 -7.63 2.62
C THR A 128 -24.11 -7.55 4.01
N ASP A 129 -25.35 -7.06 4.10
CA ASP A 129 -26.14 -7.11 5.33
C ASP A 129 -26.37 -8.57 5.79
N LYS A 130 -26.39 -8.80 7.09
CA LYS A 130 -26.63 -10.14 7.64
C LYS A 130 -27.95 -10.75 7.19
N ALA A 131 -28.96 -9.95 6.94
CA ALA A 131 -30.29 -10.39 6.49
C ALA A 131 -30.36 -10.65 4.97
N SER A 132 -29.30 -10.36 4.22
CA SER A 132 -29.22 -10.65 2.78
C SER A 132 -29.45 -12.14 2.50
N PRO A 133 -30.07 -12.49 1.37
CA PRO A 133 -30.28 -13.90 0.98
C PRO A 133 -28.96 -14.60 0.64
N TRP A 134 -27.91 -13.87 0.25
CA TRP A 134 -26.64 -14.44 -0.20
C TRP A 134 -25.82 -14.95 0.99
N GLN A 135 -25.38 -16.22 0.88
CA GLN A 135 -24.49 -16.85 1.85
C GLN A 135 -23.04 -16.88 1.36
N THR A 136 -22.85 -16.90 0.05
CA THR A 136 -21.56 -17.01 -0.64
C THR A 136 -21.42 -15.91 -1.70
N LEU A 137 -20.20 -15.73 -2.22
CA LEU A 137 -19.97 -14.83 -3.36
C LEU A 137 -20.68 -15.35 -4.61
N ASP A 138 -20.74 -16.67 -4.77
CA ASP A 138 -21.43 -17.29 -5.92
C ASP A 138 -22.94 -17.00 -5.93
N ASP A 139 -23.61 -17.03 -4.76
CA ASP A 139 -25.04 -16.67 -4.67
C ASP A 139 -25.28 -15.22 -5.15
N LEU A 140 -24.41 -14.29 -4.76
CA LEU A 140 -24.46 -12.92 -5.24
C LEU A 140 -24.28 -12.85 -6.76
N VAL A 141 -23.26 -13.53 -7.27
CA VAL A 141 -22.90 -13.47 -8.70
C VAL A 141 -24.02 -14.01 -9.56
N GLN A 142 -24.60 -15.15 -9.20
CA GLN A 142 -25.73 -15.74 -9.94
C GLN A 142 -26.95 -14.83 -9.95
N ASP A 143 -27.29 -14.23 -8.81
CA ASP A 143 -28.43 -13.32 -8.69
C ASP A 143 -28.17 -12.01 -9.46
N ALA A 144 -26.94 -11.47 -9.39
CA ALA A 144 -26.60 -10.24 -10.11
C ALA A 144 -26.56 -10.44 -11.64
N ARG A 145 -26.14 -11.61 -12.13
CA ARG A 145 -26.21 -11.96 -13.55
C ARG A 145 -27.65 -12.03 -14.06
N ALA A 146 -28.55 -12.62 -13.26
CA ALA A 146 -29.97 -12.68 -13.58
C ALA A 146 -30.67 -11.31 -13.51
N ASN A 147 -30.11 -10.36 -12.77
CA ASN A 147 -30.69 -9.05 -12.52
C ASN A 147 -29.65 -7.93 -12.68
N PRO A 148 -29.19 -7.61 -13.91
CA PRO A 148 -28.18 -6.57 -14.14
C PRO A 148 -28.61 -5.22 -13.56
N LYS A 149 -27.65 -4.52 -12.91
CA LYS A 149 -27.83 -3.21 -12.30
C LYS A 149 -28.89 -3.12 -11.19
N LYS A 150 -29.41 -4.24 -10.70
CA LYS A 150 -30.38 -4.26 -9.60
C LYS A 150 -29.72 -3.89 -8.27
N TYR A 151 -28.55 -4.40 -8.01
CA TYR A 151 -27.88 -4.28 -6.72
C TYR A 151 -26.90 -3.12 -6.69
N ALA A 152 -26.89 -2.41 -5.54
CA ALA A 152 -26.06 -1.25 -5.30
C ALA A 152 -24.79 -1.65 -4.50
N PHE A 153 -23.62 -1.30 -5.00
CA PHE A 153 -22.34 -1.40 -4.28
C PHE A 153 -21.91 -0.01 -3.80
N GLY A 154 -21.74 0.15 -2.49
CA GLY A 154 -21.27 1.38 -1.88
C GLY A 154 -19.75 1.50 -1.99
N MET A 155 -19.29 2.55 -2.67
CA MET A 155 -17.87 2.84 -2.85
C MET A 155 -17.58 4.31 -2.55
N GLN A 156 -16.31 4.71 -2.61
CA GLN A 156 -15.87 6.10 -2.67
C GLN A 156 -15.23 6.35 -4.03
N THR A 157 -15.75 7.32 -4.77
CA THR A 157 -15.29 7.65 -6.13
C THR A 157 -13.79 7.94 -6.15
N GLY A 158 -13.05 7.26 -7.04
CA GLY A 158 -11.61 7.45 -7.19
C GLY A 158 -10.76 6.90 -6.04
N ALA A 159 -11.33 6.03 -5.18
CA ALA A 159 -10.60 5.34 -4.12
C ALA A 159 -10.50 3.83 -4.38
N SER A 160 -9.78 3.12 -3.51
CA SER A 160 -9.61 1.67 -3.60
C SER A 160 -10.93 0.89 -3.64
N SER A 161 -11.95 1.33 -2.88
CA SER A 161 -13.28 0.70 -2.89
C SER A 161 -13.99 0.79 -4.23
N HIS A 162 -13.77 1.87 -4.99
CA HIS A 162 -14.26 1.97 -6.37
C HIS A 162 -13.61 0.90 -7.26
N PHE A 163 -12.28 0.80 -7.22
CA PHE A 163 -11.56 -0.18 -8.05
C PHE A 163 -11.80 -1.63 -7.63
N LEU A 164 -12.03 -1.90 -6.34
CA LEU A 164 -12.46 -3.23 -5.89
C LEU A 164 -13.83 -3.61 -6.48
N SER A 165 -14.79 -2.67 -6.49
CA SER A 165 -16.10 -2.94 -7.10
C SER A 165 -15.99 -3.20 -8.60
N LEU A 166 -15.09 -2.50 -9.31
CA LEU A 166 -14.81 -2.75 -10.73
C LEU A 166 -14.13 -4.10 -10.94
N ALA A 167 -13.21 -4.49 -10.07
CA ALA A 167 -12.56 -5.80 -10.12
C ALA A 167 -13.57 -6.94 -9.92
N LEU A 168 -14.54 -6.78 -9.00
CA LEU A 168 -15.65 -7.73 -8.83
C LEU A 168 -16.49 -7.82 -10.11
N MET A 169 -16.90 -6.67 -10.66
CA MET A 169 -17.72 -6.64 -11.89
C MET A 169 -16.98 -7.26 -13.06
N ASP A 170 -15.68 -7.02 -13.19
CA ASP A 170 -14.84 -7.57 -14.25
C ASP A 170 -14.65 -9.08 -14.13
N ALA A 171 -14.23 -9.57 -12.97
CA ALA A 171 -13.91 -10.98 -12.75
C ALA A 171 -15.16 -11.88 -12.72
N ALA A 172 -16.28 -11.36 -12.25
CA ALA A 172 -17.52 -12.11 -12.14
C ALA A 172 -18.46 -11.94 -13.37
N ASP A 173 -18.13 -11.05 -14.30
CA ASP A 173 -18.97 -10.67 -15.45
C ASP A 173 -20.40 -10.32 -15.01
N ILE A 174 -20.51 -9.33 -14.12
CA ILE A 174 -21.77 -8.80 -13.57
C ILE A 174 -21.84 -7.29 -13.67
N GLU A 175 -23.07 -6.76 -13.67
CA GLU A 175 -23.32 -5.32 -13.62
C GLU A 175 -23.95 -4.91 -12.28
N LEU A 176 -23.28 -4.01 -11.57
CA LEU A 176 -23.76 -3.42 -10.32
C LEU A 176 -23.98 -1.90 -10.49
N ARG A 177 -24.86 -1.33 -9.68
CA ARG A 177 -24.94 0.14 -9.51
C ARG A 177 -23.88 0.57 -8.51
N LEU A 178 -22.94 1.38 -8.95
CA LEU A 178 -21.92 1.94 -8.06
C LEU A 178 -22.45 3.25 -7.48
N LEU A 179 -22.54 3.35 -6.15
CA LEU A 179 -23.02 4.53 -5.45
C LEU A 179 -21.90 5.07 -4.56
N ASP A 180 -21.60 6.38 -4.72
CA ASP A 180 -20.67 7.05 -3.82
C ASP A 180 -21.34 7.21 -2.44
N ALA A 181 -20.83 6.52 -1.46
CA ALA A 181 -21.32 6.51 -0.09
C ALA A 181 -20.24 6.93 0.92
N GLY A 182 -19.16 7.57 0.43
CA GLY A 182 -18.11 8.11 1.28
C GLY A 182 -17.23 7.05 1.96
N PHE A 183 -16.92 7.28 3.23
CA PHE A 183 -16.02 6.43 4.01
C PHE A 183 -16.72 5.16 4.55
N GLU A 184 -15.95 4.28 5.18
CA GLU A 184 -16.43 2.96 5.63
C GLU A 184 -17.65 3.07 6.58
N ALA A 185 -17.65 4.01 7.52
CA ALA A 185 -18.74 4.21 8.45
C ALA A 185 -20.05 4.64 7.75
N ASP A 186 -19.94 5.50 6.73
CA ASP A 186 -21.09 5.97 5.94
C ASP A 186 -21.66 4.83 5.09
N LYS A 187 -20.78 4.02 4.47
CA LYS A 187 -21.17 2.83 3.72
C LYS A 187 -21.91 1.82 4.61
N LEU A 188 -21.42 1.60 5.84
CA LEU A 188 -22.08 0.70 6.80
C LEU A 188 -23.48 1.22 7.18
N ALA A 189 -23.62 2.52 7.45
CA ALA A 189 -24.91 3.12 7.76
C ALA A 189 -25.91 2.96 6.60
N ALA A 190 -25.45 3.19 5.36
CA ALA A 190 -26.25 3.04 4.15
C ALA A 190 -26.62 1.57 3.85
N LEU A 191 -25.71 0.61 4.16
CA LEU A 191 -25.99 -0.82 4.08
C LEU A 191 -27.10 -1.23 5.04
N ARG A 192 -27.01 -0.83 6.32
CA ARG A 192 -28.04 -1.08 7.34
C ARG A 192 -29.36 -0.40 7.04
N GLY A 193 -29.31 0.74 6.38
CA GLY A 193 -30.52 1.47 5.92
C GLY A 193 -31.16 0.88 4.67
N GLY A 194 -30.61 -0.21 4.09
CA GLY A 194 -31.11 -0.83 2.87
C GLY A 194 -30.88 -0.02 1.59
N GLN A 195 -30.10 1.06 1.66
CA GLN A 195 -29.74 1.89 0.51
C GLN A 195 -28.65 1.22 -0.36
N LEU A 196 -27.83 0.41 0.26
CA LEU A 196 -26.80 -0.40 -0.37
C LEU A 196 -27.07 -1.90 -0.14
N ASN A 197 -26.64 -2.71 -1.09
CA ASN A 197 -26.70 -4.17 -0.97
C ASN A 197 -25.32 -4.75 -0.62
N LEU A 198 -24.27 -4.09 -1.06
CA LEU A 198 -22.89 -4.50 -0.94
C LEU A 198 -22.01 -3.32 -0.53
N ILE A 199 -21.00 -3.62 0.25
CA ILE A 199 -19.91 -2.69 0.56
C ILE A 199 -18.56 -3.41 0.58
N GLN A 200 -17.51 -2.63 0.42
CA GLN A 200 -16.17 -3.03 0.82
C GLN A 200 -15.96 -2.63 2.28
N ALA A 201 -15.36 -3.53 3.06
CA ALA A 201 -14.83 -3.25 4.39
C ALA A 201 -13.43 -3.87 4.53
N THR A 202 -12.60 -3.36 5.44
CA THR A 202 -11.37 -4.05 5.83
C THR A 202 -11.70 -5.32 6.59
N VAL A 203 -10.84 -6.35 6.54
CA VAL A 203 -11.08 -7.61 7.29
C VAL A 203 -11.23 -7.35 8.79
N GLY A 204 -10.41 -6.45 9.37
CA GLY A 204 -10.51 -6.10 10.77
C GLY A 204 -11.87 -5.55 11.16
N ALA A 205 -12.37 -4.56 10.42
CA ALA A 205 -13.69 -3.98 10.67
C ALA A 205 -14.83 -4.98 10.36
N ALA A 206 -14.71 -5.72 9.25
CA ALA A 206 -15.72 -6.72 8.89
C ALA A 206 -15.91 -7.79 9.97
N ARG A 207 -14.82 -8.22 10.63
CA ARG A 207 -14.89 -9.17 11.76
C ARG A 207 -15.74 -8.62 12.89
N GLU A 208 -15.50 -7.39 13.33
CA GLU A 208 -16.28 -6.75 14.38
C GLU A 208 -17.77 -6.67 14.03
N TYR A 209 -18.08 -6.32 12.78
CA TYR A 209 -19.48 -6.23 12.31
C TYR A 209 -20.15 -7.59 12.15
N VAL A 210 -19.41 -8.65 11.79
CA VAL A 210 -19.90 -10.02 11.74
C VAL A 210 -20.19 -10.54 13.16
N GLU A 211 -19.27 -10.31 14.10
CA GLU A 211 -19.44 -10.66 15.53
C GLU A 211 -20.66 -9.92 16.13
N ALA A 212 -20.88 -8.67 15.75
CA ALA A 212 -22.07 -7.89 16.15
C ALA A 212 -23.37 -8.33 15.46
N GLY A 213 -23.32 -9.30 14.53
CA GLY A 213 -24.50 -9.78 13.80
C GLY A 213 -25.06 -8.81 12.78
N ILE A 214 -24.26 -7.84 12.33
CA ILE A 214 -24.69 -6.77 11.41
C ILE A 214 -24.42 -7.16 9.95
N MET A 215 -23.31 -7.84 9.69
CA MET A 215 -22.75 -8.05 8.37
C MET A 215 -22.50 -9.53 8.10
N ARG A 216 -22.47 -9.90 6.83
CA ARG A 216 -21.90 -11.13 6.32
C ARG A 216 -20.80 -10.80 5.31
N VAL A 217 -19.65 -11.42 5.49
CA VAL A 217 -18.58 -11.40 4.49
C VAL A 217 -18.85 -12.48 3.45
N LEU A 218 -18.95 -12.09 2.19
CA LEU A 218 -19.12 -13.03 1.07
C LEU A 218 -17.76 -13.53 0.57
N ALA A 219 -16.75 -12.66 0.58
CA ALA A 219 -15.38 -13.06 0.23
C ALA A 219 -14.35 -12.07 0.79
N VAL A 220 -13.16 -12.59 1.09
CA VAL A 220 -11.92 -11.81 1.24
C VAL A 220 -11.23 -11.73 -0.13
N CYS A 221 -10.79 -10.54 -0.52
CA CYS A 221 -10.14 -10.29 -1.80
C CYS A 221 -8.62 -10.47 -1.70
N ALA A 222 -8.20 -11.68 -1.35
CA ALA A 222 -6.80 -12.10 -1.19
C ALA A 222 -6.58 -13.49 -1.77
N THR A 223 -5.32 -13.84 -2.03
CA THR A 223 -4.94 -15.18 -2.52
C THR A 223 -5.15 -16.28 -1.47
N GLU A 224 -4.99 -15.91 -0.19
CA GLU A 224 -5.12 -16.81 0.95
C GLU A 224 -6.02 -16.18 2.01
N ARG A 225 -6.55 -17.00 2.91
CA ARG A 225 -7.36 -16.52 4.02
C ARG A 225 -6.58 -15.59 4.93
N ASP A 226 -7.25 -14.57 5.42
CA ASP A 226 -6.65 -13.62 6.35
C ASP A 226 -6.46 -14.28 7.73
N PRO A 227 -5.25 -14.26 8.30
CA PRO A 227 -4.99 -14.86 9.62
C PRO A 227 -5.80 -14.21 10.77
N LEU A 228 -6.28 -12.96 10.57
CA LEU A 228 -7.15 -12.27 11.53
C LEU A 228 -8.61 -12.73 11.44
N ALA A 229 -9.00 -13.40 10.36
CA ALA A 229 -10.35 -13.93 10.13
C ALA A 229 -10.30 -15.20 9.27
N PRO A 230 -9.73 -16.31 9.79
CA PRO A 230 -9.50 -17.53 9.02
C PRO A 230 -10.79 -18.22 8.56
N ASP A 231 -11.93 -17.89 9.18
CA ASP A 231 -13.24 -18.40 8.80
C ASP A 231 -13.84 -17.71 7.56
N PHE A 232 -13.32 -16.55 7.15
CA PHE A 232 -13.82 -15.87 5.98
C PHE A 232 -13.20 -16.49 4.71
N PRO A 233 -14.05 -16.97 3.76
CA PRO A 233 -13.55 -17.56 2.53
C PRO A 233 -12.97 -16.48 1.62
N THR A 234 -11.97 -16.81 0.80
CA THR A 234 -11.48 -15.89 -0.23
C THR A 234 -12.35 -15.95 -1.49
N ALA A 235 -12.24 -14.92 -2.34
CA ALA A 235 -12.86 -14.94 -3.64
C ALA A 235 -12.23 -16.03 -4.55
N VAL A 236 -10.91 -16.22 -4.43
CA VAL A 236 -10.14 -17.22 -5.18
C VAL A 236 -10.60 -18.66 -4.83
N GLU A 237 -10.83 -18.95 -3.53
CA GLU A 237 -11.40 -20.26 -3.11
C GLU A 237 -12.77 -20.54 -3.72
N GLN A 238 -13.53 -19.49 -4.03
CA GLN A 238 -14.85 -19.58 -4.66
C GLN A 238 -14.81 -19.53 -6.20
N GLY A 239 -13.60 -19.55 -6.80
CA GLY A 239 -13.41 -19.58 -8.25
C GLY A 239 -13.38 -18.22 -8.95
N TYR A 240 -13.32 -17.12 -8.17
CA TYR A 240 -13.24 -15.75 -8.72
C TYR A 240 -11.85 -15.18 -8.49
N ASP A 241 -11.14 -14.82 -9.56
CA ASP A 241 -9.80 -14.19 -9.49
C ASP A 241 -9.92 -12.71 -9.09
N ILE A 242 -10.29 -12.49 -7.82
CA ILE A 242 -10.44 -11.17 -7.23
C ILE A 242 -9.42 -11.03 -6.10
N VAL A 243 -8.23 -10.56 -6.43
CA VAL A 243 -7.18 -10.21 -5.45
C VAL A 243 -7.08 -8.70 -5.41
N PHE A 244 -7.46 -8.10 -4.30
CA PHE A 244 -7.43 -6.66 -4.08
C PHE A 244 -6.97 -6.34 -2.65
N GLN A 245 -5.66 -6.38 -2.45
CA GLN A 245 -5.03 -6.08 -1.17
C GLN A 245 -4.49 -4.65 -1.17
N SER A 246 -4.67 -3.93 -0.08
CA SER A 246 -4.01 -2.64 0.12
C SER A 246 -2.63 -2.90 0.72
N MET A 247 -1.64 -3.14 -0.17
CA MET A 247 -0.25 -3.33 0.25
C MET A 247 0.40 -1.99 0.54
N HIS A 248 0.90 -1.83 1.75
CA HIS A 248 1.69 -0.68 2.14
C HIS A 248 3.14 -0.86 1.67
N THR A 249 3.59 0.08 0.88
CA THR A 249 4.90 0.05 0.22
C THR A 249 5.73 1.26 0.62
N LEU A 250 6.99 0.99 0.94
CA LEU A 250 8.00 2.01 1.17
C LEU A 250 8.74 2.28 -0.15
N TYR A 251 8.80 3.55 -0.53
CA TYR A 251 9.49 4.02 -1.73
C TYR A 251 10.55 5.03 -1.37
N GLY A 252 11.61 5.08 -2.18
CA GLY A 252 12.55 6.18 -2.23
C GLY A 252 12.31 7.10 -3.42
N PRO A 253 13.00 8.25 -3.49
CA PRO A 253 13.01 9.11 -4.67
C PRO A 253 13.60 8.37 -5.89
N PRO A 254 13.36 8.90 -7.12
CA PRO A 254 13.96 8.34 -8.33
C PRO A 254 15.49 8.26 -8.23
N GLY A 255 16.04 7.11 -8.65
CA GLY A 255 17.49 6.92 -8.67
C GLY A 255 18.14 6.71 -7.29
N LEU A 256 17.36 6.31 -6.28
CA LEU A 256 17.93 5.91 -4.99
C LEU A 256 18.94 4.76 -5.21
N PRO A 257 20.20 4.87 -4.72
CA PRO A 257 21.23 3.85 -4.88
C PRO A 257 20.84 2.49 -4.32
N ASP A 258 21.18 1.42 -5.03
CA ASP A 258 20.82 0.04 -4.65
C ASP A 258 21.39 -0.36 -3.28
N GLU A 259 22.57 0.14 -2.89
CA GLU A 259 23.14 -0.08 -1.56
C GLU A 259 22.27 0.50 -0.44
N ILE A 260 21.64 1.66 -0.65
CA ILE A 260 20.73 2.26 0.32
C ILE A 260 19.42 1.47 0.36
N VAL A 261 18.87 1.10 -0.80
CA VAL A 261 17.70 0.23 -0.89
C VAL A 261 17.91 -1.05 -0.11
N LYS A 262 19.08 -1.69 -0.30
CA LYS A 262 19.44 -2.93 0.39
C LYS A 262 19.51 -2.75 1.91
N VAL A 263 20.15 -1.71 2.43
CA VAL A 263 20.25 -1.45 3.87
C VAL A 263 18.85 -1.34 4.51
N ILE A 264 17.95 -0.58 3.88
CA ILE A 264 16.59 -0.39 4.41
C ILE A 264 15.78 -1.70 4.31
N SER A 265 15.86 -2.38 3.17
CA SER A 265 15.11 -3.61 2.94
C SER A 265 15.58 -4.77 3.82
N ASP A 266 16.89 -4.94 4.01
CA ASP A 266 17.47 -5.95 4.91
C ASP A 266 17.07 -5.70 6.38
N ALA A 267 16.97 -4.43 6.77
CA ALA A 267 16.46 -4.08 8.09
C ALA A 267 14.98 -4.48 8.23
N LEU A 268 14.15 -4.20 7.22
CA LEU A 268 12.72 -4.55 7.22
C LEU A 268 12.48 -6.07 7.17
N ALA A 269 13.32 -6.83 6.48
CA ALA A 269 13.19 -8.28 6.39
C ALA A 269 13.19 -8.96 7.77
N LYS A 270 13.93 -8.42 8.73
CA LYS A 270 14.02 -8.95 10.10
C LYS A 270 12.71 -8.81 10.89
N LEU A 271 11.75 -8.01 10.43
CA LEU A 271 10.47 -7.81 11.11
C LEU A 271 9.65 -9.11 11.11
N GLU A 272 9.82 -9.97 10.13
CA GLU A 272 9.15 -11.28 10.05
C GLU A 272 9.46 -12.17 11.27
N ASP A 273 10.67 -12.05 11.82
CA ASP A 273 11.15 -12.81 12.98
C ASP A 273 10.80 -12.14 14.32
N ASP A 274 10.10 -10.99 14.30
CA ASP A 274 9.74 -10.25 15.51
C ASP A 274 8.24 -10.34 15.82
N PRO A 275 7.82 -11.26 16.71
CA PRO A 275 6.42 -11.51 17.03
C PRO A 275 5.74 -10.28 17.65
N GLU A 276 6.48 -9.40 18.36
CA GLU A 276 5.90 -8.20 18.97
C GLU A 276 5.44 -7.22 17.88
N TYR A 277 6.22 -7.04 16.80
CA TYR A 277 5.85 -6.17 15.68
C TYR A 277 4.72 -6.77 14.85
N ILE A 278 4.71 -8.08 14.63
CA ILE A 278 3.59 -8.78 13.99
C ILE A 278 2.30 -8.55 14.79
N GLU A 279 2.35 -8.71 16.12
CA GLU A 279 1.19 -8.47 16.98
C GLU A 279 0.72 -7.01 16.93
N LYS A 280 1.65 -6.04 16.89
CA LYS A 280 1.28 -4.62 16.72
C LYS A 280 0.53 -4.37 15.41
N LEU A 281 0.95 -5.01 14.30
CA LEU A 281 0.23 -4.93 13.02
C LEU A 281 -1.15 -5.58 13.12
N HIS A 282 -1.26 -6.75 13.73
CA HIS A 282 -2.52 -7.46 13.93
C HIS A 282 -3.52 -6.62 14.74
N LYS A 283 -3.07 -5.91 15.79
CA LYS A 283 -3.91 -5.03 16.63
C LYS A 283 -4.55 -3.88 15.84
N ILE A 284 -3.94 -3.45 14.74
CA ILE A 284 -4.50 -2.42 13.86
C ILE A 284 -5.18 -3.00 12.61
N GLY A 285 -5.44 -4.32 12.59
CA GLY A 285 -6.11 -4.99 11.48
C GLY A 285 -5.25 -5.17 10.23
N HIS A 286 -3.93 -5.14 10.37
CA HIS A 286 -2.98 -5.36 9.28
C HIS A 286 -2.30 -6.72 9.44
N VAL A 287 -1.92 -7.31 8.32
CA VAL A 287 -1.08 -8.50 8.29
C VAL A 287 0.30 -8.16 7.75
N TRP A 288 1.32 -8.89 8.17
CA TRP A 288 2.66 -8.74 7.62
C TRP A 288 2.67 -9.14 6.15
N GLY A 289 3.32 -8.36 5.32
CA GLY A 289 3.33 -8.55 3.86
C GLY A 289 4.65 -8.09 3.24
N TYR A 290 5.78 -8.52 3.82
CA TYR A 290 7.10 -8.17 3.30
C TYR A 290 7.34 -8.78 1.92
N ARG A 291 7.89 -7.96 1.04
CA ARG A 291 8.55 -8.35 -0.20
C ARG A 291 9.87 -7.62 -0.29
N ASN A 292 10.91 -8.32 -0.74
CA ASN A 292 12.21 -7.72 -1.05
C ASN A 292 12.09 -6.69 -2.20
N PRO A 293 13.13 -5.91 -2.51
CA PRO A 293 13.05 -4.85 -3.52
C PRO A 293 12.65 -5.34 -4.92
N GLU A 294 13.13 -6.51 -5.34
CA GLU A 294 12.83 -7.08 -6.66
C GLU A 294 11.36 -7.49 -6.75
N ASP A 295 10.87 -8.24 -5.77
CA ASP A 295 9.47 -8.66 -5.69
C ASP A 295 8.53 -7.46 -5.50
N THR A 296 8.95 -6.43 -4.75
CA THR A 296 8.21 -5.18 -4.60
C THR A 296 8.08 -4.43 -5.93
N LYS A 297 9.17 -4.35 -6.69
CA LYS A 297 9.16 -3.72 -8.02
C LYS A 297 8.23 -4.46 -8.99
N ALA A 298 8.26 -5.78 -8.97
CA ALA A 298 7.35 -6.61 -9.77
C ALA A 298 5.88 -6.39 -9.32
N PHE A 299 5.63 -6.40 -8.02
CA PHE A 299 4.31 -6.13 -7.45
C PHE A 299 3.78 -4.75 -7.86
N VAL A 300 4.57 -3.68 -7.69
CA VAL A 300 4.17 -2.30 -8.03
C VAL A 300 3.81 -2.19 -9.52
N ARG A 301 4.58 -2.85 -10.41
CA ARG A 301 4.29 -2.88 -11.85
C ARG A 301 2.99 -3.62 -12.14
N ASN A 302 2.78 -4.80 -11.58
CA ASN A 302 1.57 -5.59 -11.79
C ASN A 302 0.31 -4.86 -11.29
N GLU A 303 0.40 -4.20 -10.14
CA GLU A 303 -0.69 -3.35 -9.62
C GLU A 303 -0.98 -2.16 -10.54
N PHE A 304 0.07 -1.50 -11.01
CA PHE A 304 -0.07 -0.39 -11.95
C PHE A 304 -0.83 -0.82 -13.21
N GLU A 305 -0.44 -1.94 -13.82
CA GLU A 305 -1.09 -2.48 -15.01
C GLU A 305 -2.52 -2.93 -14.73
N ARG A 306 -2.77 -3.59 -13.57
CA ARG A 306 -4.10 -4.05 -13.18
C ARG A 306 -5.07 -2.89 -12.99
N ILE A 307 -4.67 -1.86 -12.24
CA ILE A 307 -5.48 -0.65 -12.02
C ILE A 307 -5.69 0.10 -13.34
N GLY A 308 -4.67 0.17 -14.20
CA GLY A 308 -4.75 0.77 -15.52
C GLY A 308 -5.77 0.10 -16.44
N ARG A 309 -5.77 -1.24 -16.50
CA ARG A 309 -6.76 -2.02 -17.28
C ARG A 309 -8.19 -1.76 -16.79
N LEU A 310 -8.42 -1.76 -15.47
CA LEU A 310 -9.74 -1.44 -14.91
C LEU A 310 -10.17 -0.01 -15.24
N ALA A 311 -9.27 0.97 -15.08
CA ALA A 311 -9.56 2.36 -15.40
C ALA A 311 -9.93 2.54 -16.88
N GLU A 312 -9.25 1.85 -17.79
CA GLU A 312 -9.51 1.88 -19.22
C GLU A 312 -10.84 1.18 -19.57
N LYS A 313 -11.05 -0.06 -19.09
CA LYS A 313 -12.26 -0.84 -19.33
C LYS A 313 -13.54 -0.12 -18.90
N PHE A 314 -13.48 0.58 -17.75
CA PHE A 314 -14.65 1.26 -17.19
C PHE A 314 -14.67 2.79 -17.46
N GLY A 315 -13.81 3.28 -18.37
CA GLY A 315 -13.84 4.68 -18.82
C GLY A 315 -13.42 5.71 -17.78
N LEU A 316 -12.58 5.33 -16.81
CA LEU A 316 -12.07 6.21 -15.75
C LEU A 316 -10.71 6.84 -16.09
N LYS A 317 -10.04 6.35 -17.12
CA LYS A 317 -8.76 6.87 -17.58
C LYS A 317 -8.99 8.27 -18.19
N LYS A 318 -8.33 9.28 -17.65
CA LYS A 318 -8.32 10.65 -18.18
C LYS A 318 -7.01 10.96 -18.89
#